data_6ac602a704c1fa89ceef2b12a30bafc6
#
_entry.id   6ac602a704c1fa89ceef2b12a30bafc6
#
_cell.length_a   1.000
_cell.length_b   1.000
_cell.length_c   1.000
_cell.angle_alpha   90.00
_cell.angle_beta   90.00
_cell.angle_gamma   90.00
#
_symmetry.space_group_name_H-M   'P 1'
#
loop_
_entity.id
_entity.type
_entity.pdbx_description
1 polymer ?
#
loop_
_entity_poly.entity_id
_entity_poly.type
_entity_poly.pdbx_seq_one_letter_code
_entity_poly.pdbx_strand_id
1 'polypeptide(L)'
;MNDGEWSRTLAERLFEQRVVVLHGALDDTVATRVSAELMTLDAEGDGPVTLRIDSADGSVALALTVMDVIELLGVPVRALCLGQVGGPAVGVLSVCAHRASMPSTRFSLREPTTQMEARAREVEQWARLRADDQRRFTERVAAAAGKPVAAVAQLFATGTFMSAQEALDYGLIDEISRPQGEIHQMPGPPIGFRPRR
;
A
#
# COMPACT_ATOMS: atom_id res chain seq x y z
N MET A 1 29.42 -7.86 -6.47
CA MET A 1 28.32 -6.89 -6.38
C MET A 1 27.39 -7.44 -5.31
N ASN A 2 27.22 -6.70 -4.21
CA ASN A 2 26.56 -7.22 -2.99
C ASN A 2 25.04 -7.01 -3.11
N ASP A 3 24.21 -7.94 -2.60
CA ASP A 3 22.73 -7.88 -2.71
C ASP A 3 22.13 -6.55 -2.23
N GLY A 4 22.76 -5.90 -1.24
CA GLY A 4 22.37 -4.57 -0.75
C GLY A 4 22.61 -3.43 -1.74
N GLU A 5 23.58 -3.55 -2.61
CA GLU A 5 23.95 -2.55 -3.62
C GLU A 5 22.97 -2.61 -4.81
N TRP A 6 22.57 -3.81 -5.21
CA TRP A 6 21.51 -4.03 -6.21
C TRP A 6 20.17 -3.47 -5.75
N SER A 7 19.81 -3.73 -4.52
CA SER A 7 18.53 -3.25 -3.93
C SER A 7 18.48 -1.73 -3.91
N ARG A 8 19.59 -1.06 -3.57
CA ARG A 8 19.66 0.41 -3.55
C ARG A 8 19.54 1.01 -4.95
N THR A 9 20.28 0.51 -5.92
CA THR A 9 20.23 1.01 -7.31
C THR A 9 18.87 0.82 -7.96
N LEU A 10 18.16 -0.29 -7.65
CA LEU A 10 16.80 -0.51 -8.16
C LEU A 10 15.79 0.43 -7.49
N ALA A 11 15.89 0.66 -6.19
CA ALA A 11 15.05 1.60 -5.48
C ALA A 11 15.21 3.03 -6.01
N GLU A 12 16.48 3.48 -6.25
CA GLU A 12 16.78 4.77 -6.83
C GLU A 12 16.15 4.94 -8.23
N ARG A 13 16.25 3.92 -9.09
CA ARG A 13 15.61 3.96 -10.43
C ARG A 13 14.08 4.00 -10.37
N LEU A 14 13.45 3.32 -9.42
CA LEU A 14 12.00 3.40 -9.22
C LEU A 14 11.62 4.81 -8.75
N PHE A 15 12.38 5.37 -7.83
CA PHE A 15 12.18 6.73 -7.33
C PHE A 15 12.29 7.78 -8.45
N GLU A 16 13.30 7.69 -9.34
CA GLU A 16 13.42 8.54 -10.53
C GLU A 16 12.19 8.44 -11.46
N GLN A 17 11.50 7.32 -11.47
CA GLN A 17 10.24 7.11 -12.22
C GLN A 17 9.01 7.52 -11.41
N ARG A 18 9.16 8.21 -10.29
CA ARG A 18 8.11 8.60 -9.36
C ARG A 18 7.31 7.41 -8.81
N VAL A 19 8.01 6.30 -8.56
CA VAL A 19 7.44 5.08 -7.97
C VAL A 19 7.97 4.89 -6.57
N VAL A 20 7.07 4.89 -5.60
CA VAL A 20 7.32 4.55 -4.18
C VAL A 20 6.83 3.15 -3.91
N VAL A 21 7.55 2.39 -3.09
CA VAL A 21 7.19 0.99 -2.77
C VAL A 21 6.90 0.84 -1.27
N LEU A 22 5.67 0.48 -0.94
CA LEU A 22 5.26 0.03 0.38
C LEU A 22 5.25 -1.51 0.37
N HIS A 23 6.30 -2.12 0.90
CA HIS A 23 6.45 -3.58 0.96
C HIS A 23 6.79 -4.05 2.36
N GLY A 24 6.22 -5.20 2.75
CA GLY A 24 6.39 -5.78 4.08
C GLY A 24 5.47 -5.15 5.12
N ALA A 25 5.78 -5.37 6.41
CA ALA A 25 5.00 -4.78 7.49
C ALA A 25 5.17 -3.25 7.55
N LEU A 26 4.07 -2.54 7.77
CA LEU A 26 4.09 -1.08 7.95
C LEU A 26 4.56 -0.75 9.37
N ASP A 27 5.88 -0.76 9.56
CA ASP A 27 6.60 -0.37 10.78
C ASP A 27 7.13 1.07 10.68
N ASP A 28 7.81 1.55 11.74
CA ASP A 28 8.38 2.90 11.81
C ASP A 28 9.36 3.19 10.66
N THR A 29 10.17 2.20 10.29
CA THR A 29 11.17 2.34 9.22
C THR A 29 10.49 2.50 7.87
N VAL A 30 9.53 1.63 7.56
CA VAL A 30 8.79 1.66 6.29
C VAL A 30 7.92 2.91 6.20
N ALA A 31 7.20 3.27 7.27
CA ALA A 31 6.36 4.47 7.30
C ALA A 31 7.18 5.75 7.10
N THR A 32 8.31 5.88 7.80
CA THR A 32 9.21 7.04 7.66
C THR A 32 9.78 7.14 6.25
N ARG A 33 10.27 6.04 5.67
CA ARG A 33 10.81 5.99 4.33
C ARG A 33 9.76 6.36 3.28
N VAL A 34 8.60 5.73 3.31
CA VAL A 34 7.50 5.99 2.36
C VAL A 34 7.06 7.45 2.44
N SER A 35 6.90 7.98 3.65
CA SER A 35 6.54 9.39 3.86
C SER A 35 7.58 10.36 3.29
N ALA A 36 8.87 10.10 3.56
CA ALA A 36 9.95 10.93 3.04
C ALA A 36 10.05 10.89 1.51
N GLU A 37 9.93 9.69 0.90
CA GLU A 37 9.92 9.52 -0.55
C GLU A 37 8.76 10.27 -1.20
N LEU A 38 7.55 10.16 -0.65
CA LEU A 38 6.36 10.86 -1.14
C LEU A 38 6.52 12.39 -1.08
N MET A 39 6.95 12.92 0.08
CA MET A 39 7.17 14.36 0.26
C MET A 39 8.28 14.91 -0.64
N THR A 40 9.34 14.12 -0.88
CA THR A 40 10.43 14.52 -1.77
C THR A 40 9.93 14.60 -3.22
N LEU A 41 9.18 13.60 -3.69
CA LEU A 41 8.62 13.59 -5.04
C LEU A 41 7.60 14.73 -5.25
N ASP A 42 6.83 15.09 -4.23
CA ASP A 42 5.94 16.25 -4.27
C ASP A 42 6.71 17.57 -4.48
N ALA A 43 7.84 17.74 -3.77
CA ALA A 43 8.70 18.90 -3.90
C ALA A 43 9.47 18.96 -5.22
N GLU A 44 9.73 17.82 -5.89
CA GLU A 44 10.48 17.73 -7.14
C GLU A 44 9.64 17.99 -8.40
N GLY A 45 8.30 17.98 -8.33
CA GLY A 45 7.47 18.28 -9.50
C GLY A 45 6.02 17.82 -9.41
N ASP A 46 5.21 18.25 -10.38
CA ASP A 46 3.75 18.17 -10.39
C ASP A 46 3.18 16.82 -10.92
N GLY A 47 4.04 15.90 -11.35
CA GLY A 47 3.58 14.62 -11.90
C GLY A 47 2.99 13.69 -10.83
N PRO A 48 2.05 12.80 -11.19
CA PRO A 48 1.50 11.83 -10.27
C PRO A 48 2.58 10.89 -9.71
N VAL A 49 2.42 10.47 -8.45
CA VAL A 49 3.26 9.45 -7.82
C VAL A 49 2.53 8.11 -7.87
N THR A 50 3.24 7.03 -8.24
CA THR A 50 2.72 5.67 -8.16
C THR A 50 3.18 5.02 -6.86
N LEU A 51 2.24 4.66 -5.99
CA LEU A 51 2.51 3.89 -4.78
C LEU A 51 2.21 2.40 -5.02
N ARG A 52 3.24 1.57 -5.10
CA ARG A 52 3.10 0.11 -5.18
C ARG A 52 2.93 -0.45 -3.78
N ILE A 53 1.84 -1.20 -3.55
CA ILE A 53 1.49 -1.73 -2.23
C ILE A 53 1.50 -3.25 -2.25
N ASP A 54 2.38 -3.85 -1.44
CA ASP A 54 2.42 -5.27 -1.09
C ASP A 54 2.73 -5.39 0.41
N SER A 55 1.72 -5.16 1.23
CA SER A 55 1.81 -5.07 2.69
C SER A 55 0.53 -5.59 3.32
N ALA A 56 0.65 -6.55 4.22
CA ALA A 56 -0.50 -7.21 4.83
C ALA A 56 -0.59 -7.01 6.35
N ASP A 57 0.40 -6.36 6.97
CA ASP A 57 0.50 -6.19 8.43
C ASP A 57 1.15 -4.85 8.80
N GLY A 58 1.12 -4.48 10.09
CA GLY A 58 1.76 -3.28 10.59
C GLY A 58 0.93 -2.53 11.64
N SER A 59 1.19 -1.23 11.79
CA SER A 59 0.57 -0.35 12.78
C SER A 59 -0.50 0.56 12.16
N VAL A 60 -1.69 0.60 12.77
CA VAL A 60 -2.77 1.56 12.37
C VAL A 60 -2.33 3.00 12.58
N ALA A 61 -1.61 3.31 13.68
CA ALA A 61 -1.12 4.66 13.94
C ALA A 61 -0.15 5.13 12.84
N LEU A 62 0.75 4.24 12.38
CA LEU A 62 1.66 4.55 11.29
C LEU A 62 0.94 4.66 9.93
N ALA A 63 -0.10 3.85 9.71
CA ALA A 63 -0.94 4.00 8.53
C ALA A 63 -1.62 5.37 8.51
N LEU A 64 -2.18 5.81 9.64
CA LEU A 64 -2.78 7.15 9.74
C LEU A 64 -1.75 8.26 9.42
N THR A 65 -0.51 8.13 9.88
CA THR A 65 0.58 9.06 9.53
C THR A 65 0.83 9.10 8.02
N VAL A 66 0.96 7.93 7.37
CA VAL A 66 1.17 7.86 5.91
C VAL A 66 -0.05 8.40 5.14
N MET A 67 -1.27 8.11 5.62
CA MET A 67 -2.51 8.65 5.06
C MET A 67 -2.52 10.18 5.13
N ASP A 68 -2.17 10.76 6.28
CA ASP A 68 -2.11 12.21 6.46
C ASP A 68 -1.04 12.84 5.54
N VAL A 69 0.10 12.16 5.33
CA VAL A 69 1.11 12.60 4.35
C VAL A 69 0.53 12.61 2.94
N ILE A 70 -0.13 11.53 2.49
CA ILE A 70 -0.71 11.46 1.15
C ILE A 70 -1.75 12.56 0.94
N GLU A 71 -2.59 12.85 1.93
CA GLU A 71 -3.60 13.92 1.86
C GLU A 71 -2.99 15.33 1.87
N LEU A 72 -1.77 15.49 2.40
CA LEU A 72 -1.04 16.77 2.44
C LEU A 72 -0.40 17.12 1.09
N LEU A 73 -0.10 16.12 0.24
CA LEU A 73 0.61 16.33 -1.02
C LEU A 73 -0.20 17.15 -2.02
N GLY A 74 0.49 17.99 -2.80
CA GLY A 74 -0.08 18.71 -3.94
C GLY A 74 -0.27 17.85 -5.18
N VAL A 75 0.43 16.71 -5.27
CA VAL A 75 0.36 15.79 -6.40
C VAL A 75 -0.52 14.57 -6.11
N PRO A 76 -1.24 14.03 -7.09
CA PRO A 76 -2.06 12.84 -6.89
C PRO A 76 -1.20 11.58 -6.71
N VAL A 77 -1.50 10.80 -5.67
CA VAL A 77 -0.93 9.47 -5.45
C VAL A 77 -1.87 8.41 -6.03
N ARG A 78 -1.33 7.55 -6.91
CA ARG A 78 -2.06 6.42 -7.51
C ARG A 78 -1.53 5.12 -6.94
N ALA A 79 -2.39 4.31 -6.36
CA ALA A 79 -2.00 3.01 -5.81
C ALA A 79 -2.05 1.92 -6.88
N LEU A 80 -1.05 1.03 -6.84
CA LEU A 80 -1.05 -0.25 -7.55
C LEU A 80 -0.83 -1.38 -6.53
N CYS A 81 -1.89 -2.13 -6.26
CA CYS A 81 -1.87 -3.25 -5.33
C CYS A 81 -1.28 -4.51 -5.98
N LEU A 82 -0.31 -5.12 -5.29
CA LEU A 82 0.39 -6.33 -5.67
C LEU A 82 0.31 -7.35 -4.54
N GLY A 83 0.50 -8.64 -4.83
CA GLY A 83 0.64 -9.69 -3.83
C GLY A 83 -0.49 -9.66 -2.77
N GLN A 84 -0.21 -9.10 -1.61
CA GLN A 84 -1.16 -8.97 -0.50
C GLN A 84 -1.28 -7.53 0.00
N VAL A 85 -2.52 -7.07 0.16
CA VAL A 85 -2.83 -5.77 0.78
C VAL A 85 -3.78 -6.01 1.95
N GLY A 86 -3.36 -5.64 3.16
CA GLY A 86 -4.17 -5.96 4.32
C GLY A 86 -3.94 -5.06 5.52
N GLY A 87 -4.80 -5.21 6.52
CA GLY A 87 -4.71 -4.46 7.76
C GLY A 87 -4.50 -2.96 7.54
N PRO A 88 -3.42 -2.39 8.10
CA PRO A 88 -3.12 -0.96 7.99
C PRO A 88 -2.92 -0.45 6.55
N ALA A 89 -2.39 -1.28 5.64
CA ALA A 89 -2.17 -0.88 4.24
C ALA A 89 -3.47 -0.61 3.47
N VAL A 90 -4.61 -1.18 3.90
CA VAL A 90 -5.94 -0.86 3.33
C VAL A 90 -6.31 0.61 3.58
N GLY A 91 -5.92 1.17 4.74
CA GLY A 91 -6.09 2.60 5.01
C GLY A 91 -5.25 3.46 4.07
N VAL A 92 -3.96 3.13 3.91
CA VAL A 92 -3.09 3.86 2.96
C VAL A 92 -3.65 3.82 1.54
N LEU A 93 -4.15 2.66 1.10
CA LEU A 93 -4.84 2.51 -0.19
C LEU A 93 -6.05 3.44 -0.29
N SER A 94 -6.84 3.57 0.79
CA SER A 94 -8.12 4.28 0.77
C SER A 94 -8.02 5.78 0.48
N VAL A 95 -6.88 6.41 0.76
CA VAL A 95 -6.65 7.85 0.52
C VAL A 95 -5.96 8.14 -0.81
N CYS A 96 -5.62 7.12 -1.60
CA CYS A 96 -5.04 7.31 -2.92
C CYS A 96 -6.08 7.80 -3.91
N ALA A 97 -5.68 8.71 -4.82
CA ALA A 97 -6.54 9.32 -5.82
C ALA A 97 -7.07 8.32 -6.87
N HIS A 98 -6.35 7.23 -7.08
CA HIS A 98 -6.77 6.10 -7.93
C HIS A 98 -6.19 4.80 -7.35
N ARG A 99 -7.01 3.76 -7.31
CA ARG A 99 -6.73 2.50 -6.61
C ARG A 99 -6.85 1.32 -7.59
N ALA A 100 -5.72 0.95 -8.19
CA ALA A 100 -5.63 -0.18 -9.10
C ALA A 100 -5.10 -1.44 -8.40
N SER A 101 -5.47 -2.60 -8.89
CA SER A 101 -4.99 -3.89 -8.37
C SER A 101 -4.63 -4.85 -9.49
N MET A 102 -3.61 -5.68 -9.29
CA MET A 102 -3.37 -6.83 -10.15
C MET A 102 -4.42 -7.92 -9.89
N PRO A 103 -4.77 -8.76 -10.90
CA PRO A 103 -5.83 -9.77 -10.76
C PRO A 103 -5.60 -10.80 -9.66
N SER A 104 -4.32 -11.11 -9.37
CA SER A 104 -3.93 -12.10 -8.35
C SER A 104 -3.79 -11.54 -6.94
N THR A 105 -3.95 -10.23 -6.76
CA THR A 105 -3.86 -9.57 -5.45
C THR A 105 -4.91 -10.12 -4.49
N ARG A 106 -4.53 -10.28 -3.22
CA ARG A 106 -5.41 -10.66 -2.13
C ARG A 106 -5.52 -9.52 -1.13
N PHE A 107 -6.74 -9.22 -0.72
CA PHE A 107 -7.02 -8.22 0.31
C PHE A 107 -7.41 -8.91 1.61
N SER A 108 -6.89 -8.43 2.74
CA SER A 108 -7.24 -8.93 4.06
C SER A 108 -7.64 -7.78 4.98
N LEU A 109 -8.92 -7.70 5.31
CA LEU A 109 -9.47 -6.75 6.26
C LEU A 109 -9.47 -7.43 7.62
N ARG A 110 -8.39 -7.27 8.38
CA ARG A 110 -8.25 -7.79 9.73
C ARG A 110 -7.60 -6.75 10.63
N GLU A 111 -7.97 -6.74 11.88
CA GLU A 111 -7.29 -5.92 12.87
C GLU A 111 -5.86 -6.42 13.08
N PRO A 112 -4.87 -5.52 13.13
CA PRO A 112 -3.48 -5.93 13.38
C PRO A 112 -3.34 -6.44 14.81
N THR A 113 -2.65 -7.56 14.97
CA THR A 113 -2.29 -8.08 16.27
C THR A 113 -1.14 -7.27 16.83
N THR A 114 -1.31 -6.64 17.99
CA THR A 114 -0.24 -5.88 18.64
C THR A 114 0.05 -6.44 20.00
N GLN A 115 1.32 -6.76 20.26
CA GLN A 115 1.82 -6.99 21.60
C GLN A 115 2.26 -5.66 22.19
N MET A 116 1.91 -5.40 23.45
CA MET A 116 2.25 -4.17 24.12
C MET A 116 2.81 -4.48 25.51
N GLU A 117 3.98 -3.95 25.79
CA GLU A 117 4.52 -3.86 27.14
C GLU A 117 4.20 -2.48 27.71
N ALA A 118 3.27 -2.42 28.67
CA ALA A 118 2.90 -1.19 29.34
C ALA A 118 2.73 -1.42 30.85
N ARG A 119 2.92 -0.35 31.63
CA ARG A 119 2.59 -0.38 33.05
C ARG A 119 1.07 -0.47 33.23
N ALA A 120 0.61 -1.21 34.23
CA ALA A 120 -0.82 -1.46 34.45
C ALA A 120 -1.69 -0.18 34.43
N ARG A 121 -1.19 0.93 34.97
CA ARG A 121 -1.88 2.25 34.97
C ARG A 121 -1.96 2.94 33.59
N GLU A 122 -1.13 2.52 32.65
CA GLU A 122 -1.05 3.11 31.31
C GLU A 122 -1.93 2.34 30.30
N VAL A 123 -2.27 1.08 30.63
CA VAL A 123 -3.03 0.18 29.73
C VAL A 123 -4.35 0.80 29.30
N GLU A 124 -5.09 1.43 30.22
CA GLU A 124 -6.40 2.02 29.89
C GLU A 124 -6.27 3.22 28.96
N GLN A 125 -5.26 4.07 29.15
CA GLN A 125 -5.00 5.22 28.26
C GLN A 125 -4.60 4.76 26.86
N TRP A 126 -3.74 3.75 26.78
CA TRP A 126 -3.34 3.15 25.50
C TRP A 126 -4.52 2.47 24.79
N ALA A 127 -5.38 1.78 25.50
CA ALA A 127 -6.57 1.15 24.93
C ALA A 127 -7.51 2.20 24.32
N ARG A 128 -7.72 3.32 25.01
CA ARG A 128 -8.54 4.44 24.50
C ARG A 128 -7.94 5.06 23.24
N LEU A 129 -6.62 5.34 23.24
CA LEU A 129 -5.91 5.90 22.09
C LEU A 129 -6.05 4.99 20.87
N ARG A 130 -5.83 3.68 21.05
CA ARG A 130 -5.97 2.69 19.99
C ARG A 130 -7.39 2.58 19.45
N ALA A 131 -8.38 2.63 20.33
CA ALA A 131 -9.77 2.61 19.91
C ALA A 131 -10.11 3.85 19.07
N ASP A 132 -9.55 5.02 19.40
CA ASP A 132 -9.72 6.24 18.62
C ASP A 132 -9.02 6.15 17.26
N ASP A 133 -7.78 5.66 17.21
CA ASP A 133 -7.05 5.45 15.97
C ASP A 133 -7.77 4.44 15.06
N GLN A 134 -8.25 3.33 15.60
CA GLN A 134 -9.02 2.32 14.86
C GLN A 134 -10.32 2.90 14.30
N ARG A 135 -11.01 3.74 15.08
CA ARG A 135 -12.23 4.41 14.64
C ARG A 135 -11.93 5.36 13.46
N ARG A 136 -10.94 6.25 13.58
CA ARG A 136 -10.53 7.19 12.52
C ARG A 136 -10.11 6.46 11.24
N PHE A 137 -9.33 5.40 11.40
CA PHE A 137 -8.91 4.54 10.32
C PHE A 137 -10.11 3.92 9.59
N THR A 138 -11.04 3.31 10.35
CA THR A 138 -12.23 2.66 9.78
C THR A 138 -13.15 3.65 9.09
N GLU A 139 -13.32 4.85 9.64
CA GLU A 139 -14.11 5.94 9.04
C GLU A 139 -13.55 6.34 7.66
N ARG A 140 -12.23 6.50 7.51
CA ARG A 140 -11.58 6.82 6.23
C ARG A 140 -11.75 5.70 5.19
N VAL A 141 -11.51 4.45 5.59
CA VAL A 141 -11.73 3.30 4.70
C VAL A 141 -13.19 3.20 4.27
N ALA A 142 -14.13 3.41 5.17
CA ALA A 142 -15.56 3.38 4.90
C ALA A 142 -15.98 4.49 3.92
N ALA A 143 -15.48 5.69 4.11
CA ALA A 143 -15.72 6.82 3.21
C ALA A 143 -15.22 6.54 1.79
N ALA A 144 -13.99 6.02 1.66
CA ALA A 144 -13.38 5.68 0.37
C ALA A 144 -14.11 4.54 -0.36
N ALA A 145 -14.62 3.55 0.37
CA ALA A 145 -15.38 2.43 -0.19
C ALA A 145 -16.87 2.75 -0.42
N GLY A 146 -17.36 3.92 0.02
CA GLY A 146 -18.77 4.29 -0.05
C GLY A 146 -19.67 3.36 0.79
N LYS A 147 -19.16 2.86 1.93
CA LYS A 147 -19.86 1.90 2.79
C LYS A 147 -20.13 2.47 4.20
N PRO A 148 -21.15 1.97 4.90
CA PRO A 148 -21.35 2.33 6.30
C PRO A 148 -20.16 1.92 7.16
N VAL A 149 -19.75 2.78 8.11
CA VAL A 149 -18.62 2.52 9.03
C VAL A 149 -18.78 1.19 9.76
N ALA A 150 -20.01 0.88 10.24
CA ALA A 150 -20.31 -0.37 10.94
C ALA A 150 -20.05 -1.62 10.05
N ALA A 151 -20.32 -1.54 8.75
CA ALA A 151 -20.09 -2.66 7.83
C ALA A 151 -18.58 -2.90 7.65
N VAL A 152 -17.79 -1.83 7.51
CA VAL A 152 -16.32 -1.93 7.39
C VAL A 152 -15.71 -2.41 8.71
N ALA A 153 -16.16 -1.89 9.86
CA ALA A 153 -15.72 -2.36 11.17
C ALA A 153 -15.96 -3.87 11.35
N GLN A 154 -17.12 -4.36 10.91
CA GLN A 154 -17.45 -5.79 10.97
C GLN A 154 -16.48 -6.64 10.14
N LEU A 155 -16.07 -6.18 8.95
CA LEU A 155 -15.10 -6.91 8.10
C LEU A 155 -13.73 -7.01 8.78
N PHE A 156 -13.27 -5.94 9.41
CA PHE A 156 -12.02 -5.95 10.16
C PHE A 156 -12.09 -6.86 11.39
N ALA A 157 -13.20 -6.83 12.14
CA ALA A 157 -13.40 -7.65 13.33
C ALA A 157 -13.49 -9.16 13.00
N THR A 158 -14.09 -9.52 11.86
CA THR A 158 -14.20 -10.92 11.41
C THR A 158 -12.96 -11.44 10.68
N GLY A 159 -12.05 -10.55 10.28
CA GLY A 159 -10.83 -10.94 9.54
C GLY A 159 -11.16 -11.42 8.13
N THR A 160 -11.91 -10.64 7.37
CA THR A 160 -12.39 -11.00 6.03
C THR A 160 -11.28 -10.95 4.98
N PHE A 161 -11.24 -11.94 4.10
CA PHE A 161 -10.38 -11.97 2.91
C PHE A 161 -11.20 -11.71 1.66
N MET A 162 -10.62 -10.99 0.70
CA MET A 162 -11.23 -10.67 -0.58
C MET A 162 -10.24 -10.91 -1.74
N SER A 163 -10.73 -11.41 -2.85
CA SER A 163 -10.06 -11.36 -4.15
C SER A 163 -10.06 -9.94 -4.72
N ALA A 164 -9.30 -9.70 -5.78
CA ALA A 164 -9.31 -8.41 -6.48
C ALA A 164 -10.72 -8.06 -6.99
N GLN A 165 -11.49 -9.05 -7.47
CA GLN A 165 -12.85 -8.83 -7.95
C GLN A 165 -13.80 -8.44 -6.80
N GLU A 166 -13.75 -9.14 -5.68
CA GLU A 166 -14.56 -8.81 -4.49
C GLU A 166 -14.21 -7.43 -3.93
N ALA A 167 -12.92 -7.05 -3.96
CA ALA A 167 -12.46 -5.72 -3.54
C ALA A 167 -12.96 -4.61 -4.47
N LEU A 168 -13.02 -4.87 -5.79
CA LEU A 168 -13.62 -3.98 -6.78
C LEU A 168 -15.13 -3.82 -6.54
N ASP A 169 -15.85 -4.91 -6.41
CA ASP A 169 -17.31 -4.92 -6.18
C ASP A 169 -17.67 -4.26 -4.85
N TYR A 170 -16.80 -4.37 -3.86
CA TYR A 170 -16.95 -3.72 -2.56
C TYR A 170 -16.65 -2.21 -2.61
N GLY A 171 -15.82 -1.75 -3.55
CA GLY A 171 -15.39 -0.36 -3.68
C GLY A 171 -14.07 -0.03 -2.96
N LEU A 172 -13.28 -1.04 -2.58
CA LEU A 172 -11.94 -0.85 -2.02
C LEU A 172 -10.94 -0.42 -3.09
N ILE A 173 -11.15 -0.83 -4.34
CA ILE A 173 -10.36 -0.45 -5.51
C ILE A 173 -11.26 0.04 -6.63
N ASP A 174 -10.67 0.76 -7.59
CA ASP A 174 -11.39 1.38 -8.71
C ASP A 174 -11.26 0.56 -9.99
N GLU A 175 -10.17 -0.22 -10.13
CA GLU A 175 -9.95 -1.07 -11.31
C GLU A 175 -9.07 -2.28 -11.01
N ILE A 176 -9.19 -3.30 -11.86
CA ILE A 176 -8.25 -4.42 -11.95
C ILE A 176 -7.41 -4.21 -13.21
N SER A 177 -6.13 -3.91 -13.01
CA SER A 177 -5.17 -3.73 -14.09
C SER A 177 -4.97 -5.02 -14.85
N ARG A 178 -5.10 -4.95 -16.16
CA ARG A 178 -4.73 -6.09 -17.02
C ARG A 178 -3.22 -6.06 -17.27
N PRO A 179 -2.54 -7.22 -17.29
CA PRO A 179 -1.17 -7.26 -17.76
C PRO A 179 -1.14 -6.67 -19.18
N GLN A 180 -0.47 -5.55 -19.37
CA GLN A 180 -0.23 -5.04 -20.72
C GLN A 180 0.77 -5.99 -21.38
N GLY A 181 0.28 -6.88 -22.23
CA GLY A 181 1.08 -7.86 -22.95
C GLY A 181 1.88 -7.27 -24.12
N GLU A 182 2.37 -6.05 -24.01
CA GLU A 182 3.45 -5.59 -24.86
C GLU A 182 4.76 -6.15 -24.35
N ILE A 183 5.14 -7.32 -24.90
CA ILE A 183 6.51 -7.78 -24.85
C ILE A 183 7.32 -6.70 -25.56
N HIS A 184 7.98 -5.84 -24.80
CA HIS A 184 9.03 -4.98 -25.33
C HIS A 184 10.09 -5.93 -25.90
N GLN A 185 10.09 -6.08 -27.23
CA GLN A 185 11.18 -6.76 -27.92
C GLN A 185 12.45 -5.98 -27.56
N MET A 186 13.34 -6.62 -26.79
CA MET A 186 14.65 -6.05 -26.57
C MET A 186 15.31 -5.85 -27.93
N PRO A 187 15.78 -4.64 -28.27
CA PRO A 187 16.57 -4.45 -29.48
C PRO A 187 17.93 -5.15 -29.29
N GLY A 188 17.97 -6.39 -29.74
CA GLY A 188 19.17 -7.20 -29.78
C GLY A 188 19.22 -7.98 -31.08
N PRO A 189 20.41 -8.29 -31.64
CA PRO A 189 20.50 -9.11 -32.83
C PRO A 189 19.84 -10.46 -32.57
N PRO A 190 19.09 -11.05 -33.54
CA PRO A 190 18.47 -12.33 -33.35
C PRO A 190 19.53 -13.37 -33.02
N ILE A 191 19.37 -14.08 -31.90
CA ILE A 191 20.22 -15.21 -31.54
C ILE A 191 19.88 -16.32 -32.53
N GLY A 192 20.57 -16.31 -33.68
CA GLY A 192 20.43 -17.32 -34.71
C GLY A 192 21.15 -18.59 -34.30
N PHE A 193 20.41 -19.62 -34.01
CA PHE A 193 20.95 -21.00 -34.05
C PHE A 193 21.38 -21.29 -35.51
N ARG A 194 22.67 -21.28 -35.80
CA ARG A 194 23.18 -21.85 -37.04
C ARG A 194 23.20 -23.39 -36.88
N PRO A 195 22.42 -24.12 -37.66
CA PRO A 195 22.59 -25.59 -37.70
C PRO A 195 24.00 -25.91 -38.22
N ARG A 196 24.76 -26.70 -37.46
CA ARG A 196 26.03 -27.26 -37.97
C ARG A 196 25.71 -28.22 -39.13
N ARG A 197 26.36 -27.98 -40.27
CA ARG A 197 26.43 -28.95 -41.36
C ARG A 197 27.38 -30.07 -40.98
#